data_0a51f69613613e2d5e52154975fa7ca9
#
_entry.id   0a51f69613613e2d5e52154975fa7ca9
#
_cell.length_a   1.000
_cell.length_b   1.000
_cell.length_c   1.000
_cell.angle_alpha   90.00
_cell.angle_beta   90.00
_cell.angle_gamma   90.00
#
_symmetry.space_group_name_H-M   'P 1'
#
loop_
_entity.id
_entity.type
_entity.pdbx_description
1 polymer ?
#
loop_
_entity_poly.entity_id
_entity_poly.type
_entity_poly.pdbx_seq_one_letter_code
_entity_poly.pdbx_strand_id
1 'polypeptide(L)'
;MKSMIANYISEDNRFQELDEVFGQENILVTGLSPSAKATIIAEKYLKDHKQMLLVTNNLYQADKIETDILQYVDDSEVYKYPVQDIMTEEFSTQSPQLMSERVRTLTALAQGEKGLFIVPLNGFKKWLTPVDLWKDHQMTLKVGQDIDVDAFLNKLVNMGYRRESVVSHIGEFSLRGGIIDIYPLIGTPVRIELFDTEVDSIRDFDVETQRSNDNINQVEITTASDYIITDEVIQHLQNELKKAYEYTRPKIEKSVRNDLKETYESFKLFESTFFDHQLLRRLVSFMYEKPSTLIDYFQKNAIIVVDEFNRIKETEETLTTEVEDFMSNLIERGNGL
;
A
#
# COMPACT_ATOMS: atom_id res chain seq x y z
N MET A 1 -14.37 -7.37 -28.32
CA MET A 1 -13.16 -8.10 -28.73
C MET A 1 -12.59 -8.90 -27.55
N LYS A 2 -12.44 -8.30 -26.36
CA LYS A 2 -11.97 -8.99 -25.13
C LYS A 2 -12.75 -10.30 -24.85
N SER A 3 -14.07 -10.31 -24.92
CA SER A 3 -14.90 -11.49 -24.66
C SER A 3 -14.80 -12.62 -25.72
N MET A 4 -14.39 -12.31 -26.94
CA MET A 4 -14.33 -13.31 -28.02
C MET A 4 -13.07 -14.19 -27.90
N ILE A 5 -11.92 -13.60 -27.50
CA ILE A 5 -10.69 -14.34 -27.25
C ILE A 5 -10.82 -15.21 -26.00
N ALA A 6 -11.42 -14.68 -24.94
CA ALA A 6 -11.71 -15.40 -23.72
C ALA A 6 -12.59 -16.64 -24.00
N ASN A 7 -13.66 -16.50 -24.74
CA ASN A 7 -14.53 -17.64 -25.13
C ASN A 7 -13.77 -18.71 -25.94
N TYR A 8 -12.89 -18.30 -26.85
CA TYR A 8 -12.10 -19.25 -27.64
C TYR A 8 -11.12 -20.07 -26.78
N ILE A 9 -10.53 -19.45 -25.75
CA ILE A 9 -9.60 -20.12 -24.86
C ILE A 9 -10.33 -21.03 -23.87
N SER A 10 -11.47 -20.61 -23.34
CA SER A 10 -12.28 -21.42 -22.42
C SER A 10 -12.81 -22.69 -23.08
N GLU A 11 -12.92 -22.74 -24.41
CA GLU A 11 -13.30 -23.91 -25.19
C GLU A 11 -12.11 -24.84 -25.53
N ASP A 12 -10.83 -24.41 -25.32
CA ASP A 12 -9.65 -25.25 -25.56
C ASP A 12 -9.55 -26.36 -24.50
N ASN A 13 -9.52 -27.61 -24.93
CA ASN A 13 -9.44 -28.77 -24.04
C ASN A 13 -8.25 -28.73 -23.08
N ARG A 14 -7.11 -28.17 -23.52
CA ARG A 14 -5.91 -28.05 -22.69
C ARG A 14 -6.10 -27.04 -21.55
N PHE A 15 -6.85 -25.96 -21.81
CA PHE A 15 -7.24 -25.02 -20.77
C PHE A 15 -8.22 -25.65 -19.79
N GLN A 16 -9.18 -26.44 -20.28
CA GLN A 16 -10.14 -27.14 -19.41
C GLN A 16 -9.45 -28.16 -18.50
N GLU A 17 -8.54 -28.96 -19.05
CA GLU A 17 -7.70 -29.89 -18.25
C GLU A 17 -6.86 -29.16 -17.19
N LEU A 18 -6.27 -28.00 -17.54
CA LEU A 18 -5.54 -27.16 -16.59
C LEU A 18 -6.46 -26.60 -15.52
N ASP A 19 -7.65 -26.12 -15.91
CA ASP A 19 -8.61 -25.53 -15.00
C ASP A 19 -9.18 -26.51 -13.98
N GLU A 20 -9.35 -27.79 -14.35
CA GLU A 20 -9.80 -28.84 -13.43
C GLU A 20 -8.83 -29.08 -12.26
N VAL A 21 -7.52 -28.84 -12.46
CA VAL A 21 -6.50 -29.01 -11.42
C VAL A 21 -6.24 -27.72 -10.62
N PHE A 22 -6.65 -26.56 -11.14
CA PHE A 22 -6.55 -25.31 -10.41
C PHE A 22 -7.38 -25.34 -9.13
N GLY A 23 -6.73 -25.13 -7.98
CA GLY A 23 -7.39 -25.05 -6.67
C GLY A 23 -7.59 -26.42 -5.97
N GLN A 24 -7.19 -27.52 -6.57
CA GLN A 24 -7.18 -28.83 -5.91
C GLN A 24 -5.86 -29.05 -5.16
N GLU A 25 -4.73 -28.69 -5.77
CA GLU A 25 -3.38 -28.83 -5.22
C GLU A 25 -2.47 -27.71 -5.74
N ASN A 26 -1.25 -27.62 -5.20
CA ASN A 26 -0.20 -26.77 -5.78
C ASN A 26 0.26 -27.40 -7.10
N ILE A 27 0.14 -26.66 -8.18
CA ILE A 27 0.51 -27.11 -9.52
C ILE A 27 1.67 -26.29 -10.08
N LEU A 28 2.52 -26.94 -10.88
CA LEU A 28 3.57 -26.28 -11.64
C LEU A 28 3.23 -26.35 -13.13
N VAL A 29 3.04 -25.19 -13.76
CA VAL A 29 2.80 -25.08 -15.20
C VAL A 29 4.07 -24.60 -15.88
N THR A 30 4.54 -25.32 -16.89
CA THR A 30 5.77 -25.02 -17.64
C THR A 30 5.52 -24.92 -19.14
N GLY A 31 6.47 -24.31 -19.87
CA GLY A 31 6.43 -24.24 -21.34
C GLY A 31 5.51 -23.14 -21.89
N LEU A 32 5.05 -22.20 -21.06
CA LEU A 32 4.24 -21.08 -21.50
C LEU A 32 5.11 -19.92 -22.02
N SER A 33 4.72 -19.35 -23.16
CA SER A 33 5.23 -18.03 -23.58
C SER A 33 4.69 -16.92 -22.66
N PRO A 34 5.33 -15.75 -22.59
CA PRO A 34 4.83 -14.64 -21.77
C PRO A 34 3.36 -14.27 -22.06
N SER A 35 2.97 -14.18 -23.33
CA SER A 35 1.59 -13.91 -23.72
C SER A 35 0.62 -15.04 -23.34
N ALA A 36 1.03 -16.30 -23.46
CA ALA A 36 0.20 -17.42 -23.02
C ALA A 36 0.00 -17.43 -21.50
N LYS A 37 1.00 -17.05 -20.70
CA LYS A 37 0.85 -16.90 -19.25
C LYS A 37 -0.24 -15.86 -18.92
N ALA A 38 -0.10 -14.66 -19.47
CA ALA A 38 -1.06 -13.58 -19.24
C ALA A 38 -2.49 -13.98 -19.63
N THR A 39 -2.63 -14.67 -20.76
CA THR A 39 -3.92 -15.16 -21.25
C THR A 39 -4.56 -16.19 -20.32
N ILE A 40 -3.79 -17.18 -19.85
CA ILE A 40 -4.30 -18.23 -18.94
C ILE A 40 -4.68 -17.63 -17.59
N ILE A 41 -3.87 -16.71 -17.05
CA ILE A 41 -4.14 -16.03 -15.78
C ILE A 41 -5.41 -15.19 -15.89
N ALA A 42 -5.54 -14.41 -16.96
CA ALA A 42 -6.71 -13.57 -17.21
C ALA A 42 -7.98 -14.41 -17.36
N GLU A 43 -7.92 -15.51 -18.14
CA GLU A 43 -9.06 -16.39 -18.34
C GLU A 43 -9.49 -17.08 -17.05
N LYS A 44 -8.54 -17.55 -16.25
CA LYS A 44 -8.82 -18.13 -14.93
C LYS A 44 -9.49 -17.11 -14.00
N TYR A 45 -9.01 -15.86 -14.00
CA TYR A 45 -9.62 -14.79 -13.23
C TYR A 45 -11.06 -14.50 -13.68
N LEU A 46 -11.28 -14.34 -15.00
CA LEU A 46 -12.60 -14.07 -15.57
C LEU A 46 -13.61 -15.18 -15.29
N LYS A 47 -13.17 -16.44 -15.27
CA LYS A 47 -14.01 -17.59 -14.96
C LYS A 47 -14.38 -17.67 -13.48
N ASP A 48 -13.42 -17.56 -12.58
CA ASP A 48 -13.64 -17.71 -11.14
C ASP A 48 -14.15 -16.45 -10.47
N HIS A 49 -13.74 -15.31 -10.98
CA HIS A 49 -14.07 -13.98 -10.46
C HIS A 49 -13.84 -13.85 -8.95
N LYS A 50 -12.65 -14.28 -8.52
CA LYS A 50 -12.16 -14.25 -7.13
C LYS A 50 -10.94 -13.34 -7.03
N GLN A 51 -10.49 -13.07 -5.80
CA GLN A 51 -9.18 -12.47 -5.60
C GLN A 51 -8.09 -13.40 -6.15
N MET A 52 -7.21 -12.85 -6.99
CA MET A 52 -6.07 -13.56 -7.53
C MET A 52 -4.80 -12.75 -7.32
N LEU A 53 -3.85 -13.30 -6.56
CA LEU A 53 -2.53 -12.71 -6.36
C LEU A 53 -1.56 -13.25 -7.40
N LEU A 54 -0.92 -12.37 -8.15
CA LEU A 54 0.17 -12.69 -9.06
C LEU A 54 1.48 -12.12 -8.53
N VAL A 55 2.37 -12.98 -8.04
CA VAL A 55 3.69 -12.58 -7.56
C VAL A 55 4.68 -12.62 -8.72
N THR A 56 5.36 -11.49 -8.97
CA THR A 56 6.38 -11.35 -10.00
C THR A 56 7.77 -11.11 -9.38
N ASN A 57 8.81 -11.34 -10.15
CA ASN A 57 10.18 -11.21 -9.68
C ASN A 57 10.53 -9.77 -9.26
N ASN A 58 10.12 -8.77 -10.05
CA ASN A 58 10.40 -7.36 -9.83
C ASN A 58 9.30 -6.48 -10.46
N LEU A 59 9.41 -5.16 -10.24
CA LEU A 59 8.43 -4.20 -10.74
C LEU A 59 8.36 -4.16 -12.26
N TYR A 60 9.49 -4.31 -12.97
CA TYR A 60 9.50 -4.35 -14.45
C TYR A 60 8.68 -5.53 -14.99
N GLN A 61 8.78 -6.71 -14.38
CA GLN A 61 7.96 -7.86 -14.77
C GLN A 61 6.48 -7.65 -14.40
N ALA A 62 6.20 -6.99 -13.28
CA ALA A 62 4.84 -6.61 -12.90
C ALA A 62 4.19 -5.69 -13.95
N ASP A 63 4.89 -4.64 -14.38
CA ASP A 63 4.41 -3.70 -15.40
C ASP A 63 4.17 -4.39 -16.75
N LYS A 64 5.07 -5.31 -17.13
CA LYS A 64 4.96 -6.03 -18.38
C LYS A 64 3.75 -6.97 -18.41
N ILE A 65 3.57 -7.77 -17.36
CA ILE A 65 2.45 -8.73 -17.31
C ILE A 65 1.11 -8.00 -17.11
N GLU A 66 1.08 -6.88 -16.37
CA GLU A 66 -0.07 -5.99 -16.27
C GLU A 66 -0.54 -5.53 -17.66
N THR A 67 0.40 -5.02 -18.47
CA THR A 67 0.11 -4.57 -19.84
C THR A 67 -0.53 -5.67 -20.69
N ASP A 68 -0.04 -6.91 -20.55
CA ASP A 68 -0.58 -8.06 -21.27
C ASP A 68 -1.96 -8.46 -20.73
N ILE A 69 -2.18 -8.45 -19.41
CA ILE A 69 -3.45 -8.79 -18.75
C ILE A 69 -4.56 -7.78 -19.09
N LEU A 70 -4.24 -6.48 -19.17
CA LEU A 70 -5.18 -5.42 -19.52
C LEU A 70 -5.76 -5.55 -20.93
N GLN A 71 -5.22 -6.44 -21.78
CA GLN A 71 -5.84 -6.79 -23.07
C GLN A 71 -7.11 -7.64 -22.86
N TYR A 72 -7.27 -8.30 -21.72
CA TYR A 72 -8.34 -9.26 -21.43
C TYR A 72 -9.25 -8.77 -20.29
N VAL A 73 -8.68 -8.26 -19.21
CA VAL A 73 -9.38 -7.85 -17.99
C VAL A 73 -9.60 -6.34 -18.01
N ASP A 74 -10.64 -5.86 -17.35
CA ASP A 74 -10.90 -4.43 -17.22
C ASP A 74 -9.91 -3.79 -16.25
N ASP A 75 -9.46 -2.57 -16.52
CA ASP A 75 -8.52 -1.82 -15.69
C ASP A 75 -9.03 -1.60 -14.26
N SER A 76 -10.35 -1.49 -14.10
CA SER A 76 -10.97 -1.36 -12.78
C SER A 76 -10.80 -2.60 -11.89
N GLU A 77 -10.52 -3.77 -12.46
CA GLU A 77 -10.36 -5.05 -11.76
C GLU A 77 -8.88 -5.50 -11.67
N VAL A 78 -7.94 -4.70 -12.19
CA VAL A 78 -6.50 -4.98 -12.11
C VAL A 78 -5.86 -3.99 -11.13
N TYR A 79 -5.17 -4.53 -10.15
CA TYR A 79 -4.53 -3.77 -9.08
C TYR A 79 -3.03 -4.10 -9.06
N LYS A 80 -2.20 -3.08 -8.90
CA LYS A 80 -0.77 -3.27 -8.73
C LYS A 80 -0.32 -2.72 -7.38
N TYR A 81 0.52 -3.46 -6.68
CA TYR A 81 1.19 -3.01 -5.46
C TYR A 81 2.67 -2.74 -5.77
N PRO A 82 3.01 -1.57 -6.35
CA PRO A 82 4.35 -1.30 -6.85
C PRO A 82 5.31 -0.99 -5.69
N VAL A 83 6.39 -1.75 -5.62
CA VAL A 83 7.50 -1.52 -4.70
C VAL A 83 8.79 -1.56 -5.51
N GLN A 84 9.61 -0.53 -5.36
CA GLN A 84 10.93 -0.46 -5.96
C GLN A 84 11.95 -1.28 -5.17
N ASP A 85 13.15 -1.44 -5.72
CA ASP A 85 14.23 -2.12 -5.02
C ASP A 85 14.65 -1.33 -3.77
N ILE A 86 15.06 -2.03 -2.71
CA ILE A 86 15.37 -1.46 -1.39
C ILE A 86 16.36 -0.31 -1.50
N MET A 87 17.42 -0.46 -2.29
CA MET A 87 18.42 0.59 -2.49
C MET A 87 17.84 1.82 -3.19
N THR A 88 16.92 1.63 -4.15
CA THR A 88 16.25 2.73 -4.83
C THR A 88 15.28 3.44 -3.90
N GLU A 89 14.55 2.68 -3.07
CA GLU A 89 13.61 3.24 -2.09
C GLU A 89 14.30 4.07 -0.99
N GLU A 90 15.50 3.69 -0.56
CA GLU A 90 16.26 4.42 0.47
C GLU A 90 16.68 5.83 -0.02
N PHE A 91 16.98 5.99 -1.30
CA PHE A 91 17.54 7.23 -1.85
C PHE A 91 16.56 8.04 -2.72
N SER A 92 15.35 7.55 -2.99
CA SER A 92 14.38 8.25 -3.85
C SER A 92 13.24 8.87 -3.06
N THR A 93 12.81 10.05 -3.51
CA THR A 93 11.51 10.62 -3.12
C THR A 93 10.40 9.73 -3.66
N GLN A 94 9.43 9.36 -2.84
CA GLN A 94 8.30 8.55 -3.31
C GLN A 94 7.49 9.28 -4.38
N SER A 95 7.22 8.59 -5.48
CA SER A 95 6.27 9.06 -6.47
C SER A 95 4.85 9.00 -5.88
N PRO A 96 4.09 10.13 -5.86
CA PRO A 96 2.68 10.13 -5.45
C PRO A 96 1.83 9.10 -6.21
N GLN A 97 2.18 8.85 -7.48
CA GLN A 97 1.49 7.84 -8.29
C GLN A 97 1.67 6.44 -7.74
N LEU A 98 2.90 6.02 -7.42
CA LEU A 98 3.16 4.70 -6.84
C LEU A 98 2.49 4.55 -5.46
N MET A 99 2.43 5.61 -4.68
CA MET A 99 1.70 5.63 -3.41
C MET A 99 0.20 5.42 -3.64
N SER A 100 -0.39 6.14 -4.60
CA SER A 100 -1.81 6.01 -4.96
C SER A 100 -2.15 4.58 -5.40
N GLU A 101 -1.31 3.96 -6.24
CA GLU A 101 -1.49 2.56 -6.67
C GLU A 101 -1.45 1.59 -5.48
N ARG A 102 -0.53 1.77 -4.53
CA ARG A 102 -0.45 0.94 -3.32
C ARG A 102 -1.66 1.10 -2.42
N VAL A 103 -2.07 2.35 -2.14
CA VAL A 103 -3.25 2.63 -1.33
C VAL A 103 -4.51 2.08 -1.99
N ARG A 104 -4.68 2.24 -3.32
CA ARG A 104 -5.78 1.65 -4.08
C ARG A 104 -5.82 0.12 -3.91
N THR A 105 -4.67 -0.53 -4.02
CA THR A 105 -4.55 -1.99 -3.87
C THR A 105 -4.90 -2.46 -2.46
N LEU A 106 -4.34 -1.82 -1.41
CA LEU A 106 -4.62 -2.19 -0.02
C LEU A 106 -6.08 -1.92 0.34
N THR A 107 -6.67 -0.83 -0.14
CA THR A 107 -8.07 -0.48 0.08
C THR A 107 -9.00 -1.53 -0.54
N ALA A 108 -8.77 -1.89 -1.82
CA ALA A 108 -9.55 -2.91 -2.50
C ALA A 108 -9.47 -4.27 -1.79
N LEU A 109 -8.26 -4.67 -1.37
CA LEU A 109 -8.05 -5.90 -0.60
C LEU A 109 -8.78 -5.86 0.75
N ALA A 110 -8.64 -4.76 1.50
CA ALA A 110 -9.28 -4.61 2.81
C ALA A 110 -10.81 -4.60 2.73
N GLN A 111 -11.38 -4.08 1.65
CA GLN A 111 -12.82 -4.12 1.35
C GLN A 111 -13.28 -5.47 0.82
N GLY A 112 -12.35 -6.38 0.53
CA GLY A 112 -12.65 -7.72 0.00
C GLY A 112 -13.08 -7.70 -1.46
N GLU A 113 -12.68 -6.68 -2.22
CA GLU A 113 -12.98 -6.58 -3.64
C GLU A 113 -12.35 -7.74 -4.42
N LYS A 114 -13.05 -8.17 -5.45
CA LYS A 114 -12.53 -9.11 -6.42
C LYS A 114 -11.55 -8.39 -7.35
N GLY A 115 -10.52 -9.09 -7.79
CA GLY A 115 -9.53 -8.48 -8.67
C GLY A 115 -8.30 -9.34 -8.86
N LEU A 116 -7.52 -8.95 -9.84
CA LEU A 116 -6.21 -9.49 -10.12
C LEU A 116 -5.15 -8.53 -9.56
N PHE A 117 -4.42 -8.97 -8.55
CA PHE A 117 -3.46 -8.19 -7.77
C PHE A 117 -2.04 -8.58 -8.16
N ILE A 118 -1.32 -7.69 -8.82
CA ILE A 118 0.04 -7.91 -9.32
C ILE A 118 1.04 -7.29 -8.35
N VAL A 119 1.94 -8.12 -7.83
CA VAL A 119 2.83 -7.72 -6.75
C VAL A 119 4.25 -8.21 -7.02
N PRO A 120 5.26 -7.33 -7.08
CA PRO A 120 6.65 -7.76 -7.11
C PRO A 120 7.06 -8.37 -5.76
N LEU A 121 8.05 -9.27 -5.78
CA LEU A 121 8.53 -9.98 -4.59
C LEU A 121 8.84 -9.05 -3.42
N ASN A 122 9.46 -7.89 -3.66
CA ASN A 122 9.75 -6.90 -2.63
C ASN A 122 8.48 -6.38 -1.94
N GLY A 123 7.40 -6.17 -2.71
CA GLY A 123 6.10 -5.75 -2.18
C GLY A 123 5.43 -6.86 -1.37
N PHE A 124 5.58 -8.10 -1.80
CA PHE A 124 5.03 -9.26 -1.09
C PHE A 124 5.67 -9.47 0.29
N LYS A 125 6.97 -9.18 0.43
CA LYS A 125 7.73 -9.32 1.70
C LYS A 125 7.59 -8.11 2.65
N LYS A 126 6.92 -7.04 2.22
CA LYS A 126 6.83 -5.79 2.99
C LYS A 126 5.93 -5.93 4.22
N TRP A 127 6.38 -5.36 5.35
CA TRP A 127 5.53 -5.15 6.52
C TRP A 127 4.54 -4.00 6.26
N LEU A 128 3.29 -4.21 6.66
CA LEU A 128 2.17 -3.31 6.39
C LEU A 128 1.41 -2.98 7.68
N THR A 129 0.61 -1.94 7.60
CA THR A 129 -0.42 -1.63 8.60
C THR A 129 -1.30 -2.85 8.86
N PRO A 130 -1.64 -3.17 10.12
CA PRO A 130 -2.61 -4.22 10.43
C PRO A 130 -3.93 -4.02 9.68
N VAL A 131 -4.49 -5.10 9.15
CA VAL A 131 -5.70 -5.05 8.29
C VAL A 131 -6.88 -4.37 9.00
N ASP A 132 -7.09 -4.66 10.28
CA ASP A 132 -8.19 -4.06 11.04
C ASP A 132 -7.99 -2.56 11.22
N LEU A 133 -6.76 -2.13 11.55
CA LEU A 133 -6.42 -0.71 11.65
C LEU A 133 -6.62 0.02 10.30
N TRP A 134 -6.29 -0.65 9.18
CA TRP A 134 -6.55 -0.11 7.84
C TRP A 134 -8.03 0.08 7.58
N LYS A 135 -8.86 -0.92 7.91
CA LYS A 135 -10.33 -0.85 7.74
C LYS A 135 -10.96 0.24 8.59
N ASP A 136 -10.52 0.38 9.83
CA ASP A 136 -11.04 1.39 10.78
C ASP A 136 -10.75 2.83 10.33
N HIS A 137 -9.76 3.03 9.45
CA HIS A 137 -9.37 4.33 8.93
C HIS A 137 -9.93 4.63 7.52
N GLN A 138 -10.75 3.76 6.95
CA GLN A 138 -11.56 4.12 5.78
C GLN A 138 -12.72 5.02 6.23
N MET A 139 -12.94 6.12 5.53
CA MET A 139 -13.98 7.09 5.88
C MET A 139 -14.89 7.37 4.69
N THR A 140 -16.20 7.39 4.95
CA THR A 140 -17.20 7.89 4.01
C THR A 140 -17.94 9.04 4.67
N LEU A 141 -17.94 10.21 4.04
CA LEU A 141 -18.74 11.35 4.43
C LEU A 141 -19.93 11.51 3.52
N LYS A 142 -21.07 11.90 4.11
CA LYS A 142 -22.33 12.15 3.38
C LYS A 142 -22.91 13.51 3.77
N VAL A 143 -23.55 14.16 2.83
CA VAL A 143 -24.33 15.37 3.10
C VAL A 143 -25.43 15.06 4.14
N GLY A 144 -25.61 15.93 5.11
CA GLY A 144 -26.52 15.79 6.24
C GLY A 144 -25.99 14.93 7.39
N GLN A 145 -24.73 14.52 7.36
CA GLN A 145 -24.09 13.76 8.44
C GLN A 145 -23.48 14.72 9.48
N ASP A 146 -23.73 14.46 10.78
CA ASP A 146 -23.00 15.11 11.86
C ASP A 146 -21.63 14.46 12.04
N ILE A 147 -20.60 15.29 12.19
CA ILE A 147 -19.22 14.84 12.46
C ILE A 147 -18.61 15.54 13.67
N ASP A 148 -17.80 14.84 14.43
CA ASP A 148 -16.86 15.44 15.36
C ASP A 148 -15.67 15.95 14.55
N VAL A 149 -15.58 17.28 14.38
CA VAL A 149 -14.58 17.90 13.52
C VAL A 149 -13.16 17.63 14.00
N ASP A 150 -12.90 17.71 15.31
CA ASP A 150 -11.56 17.49 15.85
C ASP A 150 -11.14 16.01 15.69
N ALA A 151 -12.03 15.07 15.98
CA ALA A 151 -11.78 13.65 15.75
C ALA A 151 -11.55 13.34 14.26
N PHE A 152 -12.32 13.98 13.36
CA PHE A 152 -12.17 13.82 11.92
C PHE A 152 -10.80 14.33 11.42
N LEU A 153 -10.37 15.53 11.85
CA LEU A 153 -9.08 16.09 11.48
C LEU A 153 -7.91 15.27 12.02
N ASN A 154 -8.02 14.79 13.27
CA ASN A 154 -7.01 13.90 13.85
C ASN A 154 -6.92 12.58 13.07
N LYS A 155 -8.04 12.05 12.63
CA LYS A 155 -8.06 10.84 11.80
C LYS A 155 -7.36 11.07 10.44
N LEU A 156 -7.55 12.24 9.79
CA LEU A 156 -6.81 12.61 8.60
C LEU A 156 -5.29 12.62 8.83
N VAL A 157 -4.84 13.22 9.94
CA VAL A 157 -3.41 13.21 10.31
C VAL A 157 -2.91 11.79 10.48
N ASN A 158 -3.63 10.93 11.22
CA ASN A 158 -3.26 9.52 11.43
C ASN A 158 -3.16 8.74 10.11
N MET A 159 -3.95 9.13 9.11
CA MET A 159 -3.98 8.56 7.77
C MET A 159 -2.89 9.11 6.83
N GLY A 160 -2.03 10.01 7.32
CA GLY A 160 -0.90 10.56 6.56
C GLY A 160 -1.19 11.83 5.78
N TYR A 161 -2.35 12.45 5.98
CA TYR A 161 -2.62 13.76 5.39
C TYR A 161 -1.86 14.85 6.11
N ARG A 162 -1.32 15.81 5.34
CA ARG A 162 -0.64 17.01 5.88
C ARG A 162 -1.61 18.18 5.95
N ARG A 163 -1.62 18.84 7.09
CA ARG A 163 -2.42 20.05 7.26
C ARG A 163 -1.69 21.25 6.66
N GLU A 164 -2.36 21.93 5.74
CA GLU A 164 -1.86 23.14 5.07
C GLU A 164 -2.85 24.30 5.19
N SER A 165 -2.39 25.50 4.96
CA SER A 165 -3.28 26.68 4.93
C SER A 165 -4.20 26.70 3.70
N VAL A 166 -3.71 26.17 2.58
CA VAL A 166 -4.42 25.99 1.30
C VAL A 166 -3.99 24.67 0.69
N VAL A 167 -4.95 23.87 0.26
CA VAL A 167 -4.69 22.60 -0.41
C VAL A 167 -4.23 22.82 -1.85
N SER A 168 -3.07 22.29 -2.21
CA SER A 168 -2.47 22.40 -3.55
C SER A 168 -1.89 21.08 -4.06
N HIS A 169 -1.61 20.12 -3.16
CA HIS A 169 -1.01 18.84 -3.54
C HIS A 169 -1.80 17.67 -2.94
N ILE A 170 -1.64 16.51 -3.57
CA ILE A 170 -2.20 15.24 -3.11
C ILE A 170 -1.72 14.94 -1.68
N GLY A 171 -2.62 14.47 -0.83
CA GLY A 171 -2.34 14.15 0.58
C GLY A 171 -2.34 15.37 1.50
N GLU A 172 -2.89 16.49 1.04
CA GLU A 172 -3.07 17.69 1.86
C GLU A 172 -4.53 17.88 2.27
N PHE A 173 -4.72 18.52 3.44
CA PHE A 173 -6.02 19.03 3.85
C PHE A 173 -5.88 20.40 4.50
N SER A 174 -6.97 21.19 4.49
CA SER A 174 -7.05 22.46 5.20
C SER A 174 -8.37 22.61 5.94
N LEU A 175 -8.36 23.37 7.04
CA LEU A 175 -9.56 23.83 7.73
C LEU A 175 -9.56 25.35 7.78
N ARG A 176 -10.60 25.97 7.22
CA ARG A 176 -10.78 27.42 7.20
C ARG A 176 -12.22 27.78 7.60
N GLY A 177 -12.42 28.14 8.88
CA GLY A 177 -13.77 28.29 9.43
C GLY A 177 -14.54 26.95 9.37
N GLY A 178 -15.71 26.97 8.74
CA GLY A 178 -16.52 25.76 8.53
C GLY A 178 -16.22 25.01 7.22
N ILE A 179 -15.07 25.25 6.57
CA ILE A 179 -14.71 24.62 5.28
C ILE A 179 -13.51 23.72 5.48
N ILE A 180 -13.66 22.45 5.09
CA ILE A 180 -12.58 21.46 5.06
C ILE A 180 -12.29 21.12 3.59
N ASP A 181 -11.10 21.43 3.12
CA ASP A 181 -10.61 21.02 1.81
C ASP A 181 -9.68 19.82 1.97
N ILE A 182 -9.83 18.81 1.12
CA ILE A 182 -9.00 17.60 1.14
C ILE A 182 -8.62 17.23 -0.29
N TYR A 183 -7.34 16.93 -0.52
CA TYR A 183 -6.89 16.32 -1.79
C TYR A 183 -6.49 14.87 -1.54
N PRO A 184 -7.42 13.90 -1.74
CA PRO A 184 -7.15 12.49 -1.49
C PRO A 184 -6.16 11.92 -2.50
N LEU A 185 -5.51 10.80 -2.15
CA LEU A 185 -4.65 10.05 -3.08
C LEU A 185 -5.43 9.42 -4.23
N ILE A 186 -6.69 9.09 -3.99
CA ILE A 186 -7.61 8.48 -4.97
C ILE A 186 -8.81 9.40 -5.08
N GLY A 187 -9.13 9.78 -6.31
CA GLY A 187 -10.26 10.66 -6.60
C GLY A 187 -9.86 12.12 -6.81
N THR A 188 -10.83 12.99 -6.78
CA THR A 188 -10.68 14.44 -7.00
C THR A 188 -10.57 15.19 -5.69
N PRO A 189 -9.97 16.41 -5.67
CA PRO A 189 -9.98 17.27 -4.51
C PRO A 189 -11.42 17.63 -4.12
N VAL A 190 -11.73 17.57 -2.82
CA VAL A 190 -13.08 17.79 -2.29
C VAL A 190 -13.10 18.92 -1.26
N ARG A 191 -14.15 19.73 -1.32
CA ARG A 191 -14.49 20.79 -0.37
C ARG A 191 -15.74 20.39 0.38
N ILE A 192 -15.65 20.32 1.69
CA ILE A 192 -16.72 19.97 2.61
C ILE A 192 -17.08 21.26 3.37
N GLU A 193 -18.31 21.72 3.21
CA GLU A 193 -18.84 22.86 3.96
C GLU A 193 -19.65 22.33 5.15
N LEU A 194 -19.36 22.86 6.33
CA LEU A 194 -20.04 22.49 7.57
C LEU A 194 -20.96 23.62 8.03
N PHE A 195 -22.16 23.25 8.47
CA PHE A 195 -23.00 24.09 9.29
C PHE A 195 -22.95 23.55 10.73
N ASP A 196 -22.15 24.23 11.57
CA ASP A 196 -21.74 23.74 12.89
C ASP A 196 -21.00 22.39 12.77
N THR A 197 -21.64 21.27 13.11
CA THR A 197 -21.09 19.90 13.00
C THR A 197 -21.66 19.11 11.82
N GLU A 198 -22.73 19.59 11.20
CA GLU A 198 -23.40 18.93 10.08
C GLU A 198 -22.68 19.22 8.76
N VAL A 199 -22.49 18.22 7.93
CA VAL A 199 -22.00 18.34 6.56
C VAL A 199 -23.11 18.93 5.69
N ASP A 200 -23.05 20.24 5.44
CA ASP A 200 -24.05 20.97 4.65
C ASP A 200 -23.92 20.69 3.15
N SER A 201 -22.69 20.69 2.63
CA SER A 201 -22.43 20.34 1.24
C SER A 201 -21.06 19.72 1.03
N ILE A 202 -20.94 18.91 -0.02
CA ILE A 202 -19.67 18.35 -0.50
C ILE A 202 -19.57 18.68 -1.99
N ARG A 203 -18.43 19.22 -2.43
CA ARG A 203 -18.16 19.57 -3.82
C ARG A 203 -16.76 19.15 -4.21
N ASP A 204 -16.53 18.77 -5.44
CA ASP A 204 -15.19 18.77 -5.97
C ASP A 204 -14.73 20.21 -6.24
N PHE A 205 -13.41 20.44 -6.23
CA PHE A 205 -12.86 21.75 -6.53
C PHE A 205 -11.54 21.65 -7.30
N ASP A 206 -11.22 22.73 -7.99
CA ASP A 206 -9.97 22.86 -8.73
C ASP A 206 -8.90 23.47 -7.84
N VAL A 207 -7.77 22.78 -7.65
CA VAL A 207 -6.68 23.19 -6.74
C VAL A 207 -5.91 24.42 -7.21
N GLU A 208 -5.87 24.67 -8.53
CA GLU A 208 -5.14 25.84 -9.08
C GLU A 208 -5.98 27.12 -8.92
N THR A 209 -7.27 27.04 -9.24
CA THR A 209 -8.18 28.19 -9.18
C THR A 209 -8.88 28.34 -7.84
N GLN A 210 -8.86 27.31 -6.99
CA GLN A 210 -9.56 27.22 -5.70
C GLN A 210 -11.11 27.36 -5.81
N ARG A 211 -11.67 27.11 -7.01
CA ARG A 211 -13.11 27.20 -7.26
C ARG A 211 -13.77 25.85 -7.12
N SER A 212 -14.89 25.83 -6.42
CA SER A 212 -15.76 24.66 -6.34
C SER A 212 -16.46 24.42 -7.67
N ASN A 213 -16.65 23.14 -8.00
CA ASN A 213 -17.34 22.68 -9.21
C ASN A 213 -18.68 22.00 -8.82
N ASP A 214 -18.83 20.70 -9.13
CA ASP A 214 -20.09 19.98 -8.97
C ASP A 214 -20.35 19.52 -7.53
N ASN A 215 -21.64 19.50 -7.15
CA ASN A 215 -22.05 18.92 -5.89
C ASN A 215 -22.02 17.39 -5.96
N ILE A 216 -21.53 16.76 -4.90
CA ILE A 216 -21.56 15.33 -4.70
C ILE A 216 -22.27 15.00 -3.39
N ASN A 217 -22.97 13.87 -3.32
CA ASN A 217 -23.75 13.51 -2.13
C ASN A 217 -22.91 12.80 -1.06
N GLN A 218 -21.82 12.18 -1.48
CA GLN A 218 -20.89 11.47 -0.59
C GLN A 218 -19.49 11.45 -1.17
N VAL A 219 -18.49 11.29 -0.30
CA VAL A 219 -17.09 11.11 -0.67
C VAL A 219 -16.47 10.02 0.19
N GLU A 220 -15.65 9.17 -0.44
CA GLU A 220 -14.79 8.22 0.26
C GLU A 220 -13.39 8.81 0.38
N ILE A 221 -12.87 8.82 1.61
CA ILE A 221 -11.54 9.33 1.93
C ILE A 221 -10.68 8.14 2.33
N THR A 222 -9.72 7.83 1.49
CA THR A 222 -8.72 6.78 1.73
C THR A 222 -7.51 7.36 2.44
N THR A 223 -6.62 6.50 2.93
CA THR A 223 -5.35 6.94 3.53
C THR A 223 -4.47 7.67 2.50
N ALA A 224 -3.65 8.60 2.98
CA ALA A 224 -2.63 9.28 2.18
C ALA A 224 -1.24 8.64 2.31
N SER A 225 -1.15 7.47 2.97
CA SER A 225 0.09 6.73 3.24
C SER A 225 -0.19 5.24 3.29
N ASP A 226 0.84 4.41 3.08
CA ASP A 226 0.82 2.95 3.35
C ASP A 226 0.72 2.65 4.85
N TYR A 227 0.98 3.64 5.70
CA TYR A 227 1.06 3.49 7.15
C TYR A 227 0.04 4.39 7.84
N ILE A 228 -0.61 3.85 8.87
CA ILE A 228 -1.52 4.57 9.75
C ILE A 228 -0.83 4.73 11.10
N ILE A 229 -0.74 5.96 11.58
CA ILE A 229 0.03 6.30 12.78
C ILE A 229 -0.89 6.98 13.78
N THR A 230 -1.39 6.18 14.73
CA THR A 230 -2.17 6.67 15.88
C THR A 230 -1.25 6.94 17.07
N ASP A 231 -1.78 7.58 18.10
CA ASP A 231 -1.04 7.81 19.35
C ASP A 231 -0.61 6.49 20.01
N GLU A 232 -1.42 5.43 19.91
CA GLU A 232 -1.08 4.10 20.41
C GLU A 232 0.09 3.50 19.62
N VAL A 233 0.11 3.68 18.29
CA VAL A 233 1.23 3.24 17.44
C VAL A 233 2.52 3.97 17.81
N ILE A 234 2.44 5.28 18.06
CA ILE A 234 3.61 6.07 18.50
C ILE A 234 4.12 5.59 19.85
N GLN A 235 3.23 5.37 20.83
CA GLN A 235 3.61 4.87 22.15
C GLN A 235 4.27 3.48 22.05
N HIS A 236 3.71 2.59 21.24
CA HIS A 236 4.30 1.27 20.99
C HIS A 236 5.69 1.39 20.35
N LEU A 237 5.80 2.18 19.27
CA LEU A 237 7.06 2.46 18.58
C LEU A 237 8.14 2.97 19.55
N GLN A 238 7.85 3.95 20.38
CA GLN A 238 8.81 4.51 21.34
C GLN A 238 9.29 3.46 22.35
N ASN A 239 8.40 2.57 22.80
CA ASN A 239 8.74 1.49 23.69
C ASN A 239 9.67 0.45 23.03
N GLU A 240 9.36 0.05 21.79
CA GLU A 240 10.18 -0.93 21.05
C GLU A 240 11.53 -0.35 20.66
N LEU A 241 11.59 0.91 20.23
CA LEU A 241 12.86 1.60 19.96
C LEU A 241 13.77 1.68 21.22
N LYS A 242 13.17 1.92 22.39
CA LYS A 242 13.93 1.90 23.65
C LYS A 242 14.51 0.52 23.93
N LYS A 243 13.71 -0.54 23.77
CA LYS A 243 14.19 -1.92 23.95
C LYS A 243 15.31 -2.26 22.97
N ALA A 244 15.14 -1.90 21.69
CA ALA A 244 16.15 -2.11 20.66
C ALA A 244 17.46 -1.37 20.98
N TYR A 245 17.38 -0.11 21.39
CA TYR A 245 18.56 0.68 21.81
C TYR A 245 19.29 0.07 23.01
N GLU A 246 18.54 -0.33 24.05
CA GLU A 246 19.11 -0.96 25.25
C GLU A 246 19.78 -2.31 24.93
N TYR A 247 19.23 -3.06 23.95
CA TYR A 247 19.78 -4.34 23.49
C TYR A 247 21.02 -4.16 22.62
N THR A 248 21.02 -3.19 21.70
CA THR A 248 22.10 -2.98 20.72
C THR A 248 23.32 -2.29 21.34
N ARG A 249 23.09 -1.25 22.16
CA ARG A 249 24.15 -0.42 22.75
C ARG A 249 25.32 -1.17 23.40
N PRO A 250 25.14 -2.24 24.22
CA PRO A 250 26.25 -2.98 24.81
C PRO A 250 27.02 -3.83 23.80
N LYS A 251 26.45 -4.16 22.66
CA LYS A 251 27.00 -5.09 21.66
C LYS A 251 27.88 -4.41 20.62
N ILE A 252 27.69 -3.10 20.38
CA ILE A 252 28.47 -2.34 19.42
C ILE A 252 29.76 -1.76 20.06
N GLU A 253 30.69 -1.36 19.20
CA GLU A 253 31.94 -0.72 19.62
C GLU A 253 31.67 0.60 20.35
N LYS A 254 32.56 0.90 21.32
CA LYS A 254 32.43 2.13 22.12
C LYS A 254 32.51 3.41 21.28
N SER A 255 33.27 3.38 20.18
CA SER A 255 33.46 4.49 19.25
C SER A 255 32.16 4.99 18.60
N VAL A 256 31.22 4.07 18.28
CA VAL A 256 29.95 4.40 17.58
C VAL A 256 28.76 4.52 18.52
N ARG A 257 28.92 4.42 19.83
CA ARG A 257 27.81 4.50 20.79
C ARG A 257 27.14 5.87 20.85
N ASN A 258 27.89 6.92 20.53
CA ASN A 258 27.32 8.27 20.45
C ASN A 258 26.44 8.40 19.22
N ASP A 259 26.87 7.85 18.06
CA ASP A 259 26.09 7.87 16.81
C ASP A 259 24.78 7.08 16.99
N LEU A 260 24.85 5.89 17.63
CA LEU A 260 23.65 5.13 17.98
C LEU A 260 22.70 5.91 18.90
N LYS A 261 23.25 6.67 19.87
CA LYS A 261 22.42 7.51 20.74
C LYS A 261 21.73 8.63 19.96
N GLU A 262 22.44 9.30 19.06
CA GLU A 262 21.88 10.34 18.20
C GLU A 262 20.79 9.78 17.28
N THR A 263 21.01 8.61 16.70
CA THR A 263 20.01 7.87 15.90
C THR A 263 18.77 7.57 16.74
N TYR A 264 18.93 7.03 17.94
CA TYR A 264 17.81 6.72 18.83
C TYR A 264 17.02 7.99 19.21
N GLU A 265 17.71 9.08 19.59
CA GLU A 265 17.04 10.35 19.94
C GLU A 265 16.33 10.96 18.73
N SER A 266 16.87 10.84 17.52
CA SER A 266 16.19 11.29 16.31
C SER A 266 14.89 10.51 16.05
N PHE A 267 14.91 9.19 16.25
CA PHE A 267 13.71 8.35 16.10
C PHE A 267 12.66 8.62 17.19
N LYS A 268 13.11 8.96 18.41
CA LYS A 268 12.22 9.31 19.52
C LYS A 268 11.47 10.62 19.32
N LEU A 269 12.01 11.54 18.52
CA LEU A 269 11.34 12.80 18.17
C LEU A 269 10.26 12.63 17.10
N PHE A 270 10.02 11.40 16.62
CA PHE A 270 8.97 11.10 15.67
C PHE A 270 7.59 11.42 16.25
N GLU A 271 6.86 12.30 15.58
CA GLU A 271 5.48 12.69 15.90
C GLU A 271 4.57 12.36 14.72
N SER A 272 3.28 12.08 14.99
CA SER A 272 2.29 11.76 13.96
C SER A 272 2.08 12.88 12.92
N THR A 273 2.45 14.10 13.28
CA THR A 273 2.36 15.28 12.40
C THR A 273 3.47 15.35 11.36
N PHE A 274 4.52 14.54 11.49
CA PHE A 274 5.68 14.58 10.62
C PHE A 274 5.83 13.25 9.86
N PHE A 275 5.07 13.09 8.78
CA PHE A 275 5.17 11.94 7.90
C PHE A 275 6.42 12.01 7.02
N ASP A 276 7.55 11.56 7.57
CA ASP A 276 8.74 11.23 6.77
C ASP A 276 8.67 9.77 6.34
N HIS A 277 8.31 9.55 5.08
CA HIS A 277 8.17 8.21 4.52
C HIS A 277 9.47 7.40 4.50
N GLN A 278 10.64 8.04 4.44
CA GLN A 278 11.92 7.33 4.51
C GLN A 278 12.16 6.80 5.93
N LEU A 279 11.86 7.63 6.92
CA LEU A 279 11.96 7.23 8.32
C LEU A 279 10.95 6.12 8.67
N LEU A 280 9.70 6.26 8.21
CA LEU A 280 8.65 5.27 8.46
C LEU A 280 9.00 3.87 7.95
N ARG A 281 9.63 3.76 6.78
CA ARG A 281 10.07 2.46 6.24
C ARG A 281 11.09 1.77 7.15
N ARG A 282 11.99 2.54 7.74
CA ARG A 282 13.00 2.02 8.67
C ARG A 282 12.39 1.61 10.01
N LEU A 283 11.27 2.21 10.39
CA LEU A 283 10.61 2.02 11.68
C LEU A 283 9.44 1.05 11.64
N VAL A 284 8.96 0.64 10.47
CA VAL A 284 7.72 -0.15 10.32
C VAL A 284 7.73 -1.44 11.13
N SER A 285 8.89 -2.11 11.26
CA SER A 285 9.04 -3.32 12.08
C SER A 285 8.84 -3.09 13.58
N PHE A 286 8.95 -1.85 14.03
CA PHE A 286 8.75 -1.45 15.42
C PHE A 286 7.39 -0.78 15.67
N MET A 287 6.66 -0.38 14.59
CA MET A 287 5.45 0.43 14.71
C MET A 287 4.25 -0.35 15.26
N TYR A 288 4.12 -1.59 14.87
CA TYR A 288 2.92 -2.39 15.18
C TYR A 288 3.29 -3.62 16.00
N GLU A 289 2.47 -3.94 17.02
CA GLU A 289 2.66 -5.16 17.81
C GLU A 289 2.57 -6.42 16.94
N LYS A 290 1.67 -6.40 15.94
CA LYS A 290 1.49 -7.44 14.95
C LYS A 290 1.32 -6.80 13.57
N PRO A 291 2.44 -6.47 12.89
CA PRO A 291 2.34 -5.97 11.53
C PRO A 291 1.73 -7.03 10.62
N SER A 292 0.99 -6.60 9.61
CA SER A 292 0.49 -7.48 8.55
C SER A 292 1.48 -7.59 7.41
N THR A 293 1.35 -8.65 6.64
CA THR A 293 1.92 -8.78 5.30
C THR A 293 0.80 -8.65 4.27
N LEU A 294 1.15 -8.56 3.01
CA LEU A 294 0.14 -8.43 1.97
C LEU A 294 -0.84 -9.61 1.94
N ILE A 295 -0.36 -10.83 2.24
CA ILE A 295 -1.22 -12.03 2.26
C ILE A 295 -2.34 -11.97 3.31
N ASP A 296 -2.12 -11.24 4.42
CA ASP A 296 -3.11 -11.08 5.48
C ASP A 296 -4.32 -10.25 5.04
N TYR A 297 -4.17 -9.46 3.95
CA TYR A 297 -5.26 -8.70 3.34
C TYR A 297 -6.13 -9.53 2.40
N PHE A 298 -5.64 -10.69 1.93
CA PHE A 298 -6.38 -11.55 1.01
C PHE A 298 -7.41 -12.42 1.73
N GLN A 299 -8.47 -12.76 1.00
CA GLN A 299 -9.43 -13.76 1.43
C GLN A 299 -8.80 -15.16 1.39
N LYS A 300 -9.25 -16.06 2.28
CA LYS A 300 -8.71 -17.43 2.40
C LYS A 300 -8.83 -18.29 1.14
N ASN A 301 -9.75 -17.93 0.24
CA ASN A 301 -9.99 -18.63 -1.02
C ASN A 301 -9.36 -17.94 -2.23
N ALA A 302 -8.46 -16.98 -2.01
CA ALA A 302 -7.71 -16.33 -3.07
C ALA A 302 -6.80 -17.32 -3.80
N ILE A 303 -6.65 -17.14 -5.10
CA ILE A 303 -5.71 -17.92 -5.92
C ILE A 303 -4.37 -17.20 -5.91
N ILE A 304 -3.29 -17.95 -5.64
CA ILE A 304 -1.93 -17.42 -5.66
C ILE A 304 -1.20 -17.99 -6.86
N VAL A 305 -0.72 -17.11 -7.73
CA VAL A 305 0.11 -17.44 -8.89
C VAL A 305 1.51 -16.87 -8.68
N VAL A 306 2.53 -17.69 -8.84
CA VAL A 306 3.93 -17.27 -8.72
C VAL A 306 4.58 -17.39 -10.10
N ASP A 307 4.92 -16.25 -10.70
CA ASP A 307 5.54 -16.20 -12.03
C ASP A 307 7.05 -16.52 -11.92
N GLU A 308 7.53 -17.48 -12.74
CA GLU A 308 8.97 -17.87 -12.77
C GLU A 308 9.51 -18.28 -11.38
N PHE A 309 8.88 -19.27 -10.74
CA PHE A 309 9.15 -19.69 -9.36
C PHE A 309 10.63 -19.81 -8.99
N ASN A 310 11.45 -20.45 -9.85
CA ASN A 310 12.89 -20.60 -9.58
C ASN A 310 13.62 -19.26 -9.57
N ARG A 311 13.22 -18.34 -10.43
CA ARG A 311 13.79 -17.00 -10.49
C ARG A 311 13.39 -16.17 -9.28
N ILE A 312 12.16 -16.31 -8.81
CA ILE A 312 11.70 -15.66 -7.57
C ILE A 312 12.50 -16.17 -6.37
N LYS A 313 12.77 -17.47 -6.31
CA LYS A 313 13.59 -18.07 -5.24
C LYS A 313 15.02 -17.52 -5.26
N GLU A 314 15.68 -17.47 -6.41
CA GLU A 314 17.02 -16.90 -6.55
C GLU A 314 17.05 -15.40 -6.14
N THR A 315 16.05 -14.64 -6.55
CA THR A 315 15.93 -13.22 -6.18
C THR A 315 15.69 -13.07 -4.68
N GLU A 316 14.88 -13.93 -4.07
CA GLU A 316 14.62 -13.93 -2.63
C GLU A 316 15.89 -14.16 -1.81
N GLU A 317 16.71 -15.14 -2.21
CA GLU A 317 18.02 -15.41 -1.59
C GLU A 317 18.96 -14.19 -1.70
N THR A 318 19.01 -13.55 -2.87
CA THR A 318 19.82 -12.35 -3.10
C THR A 318 19.36 -11.18 -2.24
N LEU A 319 18.05 -10.88 -2.25
CA LEU A 319 17.46 -9.81 -1.47
C LEU A 319 17.66 -9.99 0.03
N THR A 320 17.56 -11.22 0.52
CA THR A 320 17.79 -11.50 1.94
C THR A 320 19.23 -11.17 2.32
N THR A 321 20.21 -11.58 1.52
CA THR A 321 21.62 -11.27 1.75
C THR A 321 21.87 -9.76 1.70
N GLU A 322 21.34 -9.07 0.70
CA GLU A 322 21.49 -7.60 0.56
C GLU A 322 20.91 -6.85 1.77
N VAL A 323 19.75 -7.25 2.28
CA VAL A 323 19.12 -6.67 3.46
C VAL A 323 19.95 -6.92 4.71
N GLU A 324 20.43 -8.16 4.91
CA GLU A 324 21.28 -8.52 6.05
C GLU A 324 22.57 -7.72 6.06
N ASP A 325 23.25 -7.59 4.92
CA ASP A 325 24.47 -6.81 4.77
C ASP A 325 24.20 -5.31 5.00
N PHE A 326 23.12 -4.77 4.47
CA PHE A 326 22.72 -3.38 4.67
C PHE A 326 22.43 -3.08 6.14
N MET A 327 21.62 -3.92 6.81
CA MET A 327 21.28 -3.76 8.23
C MET A 327 22.52 -3.90 9.13
N SER A 328 23.40 -4.85 8.84
CA SER A 328 24.66 -5.03 9.58
C SER A 328 25.54 -3.78 9.48
N ASN A 329 25.70 -3.22 8.29
CA ASN A 329 26.43 -1.97 8.08
C ASN A 329 25.81 -0.77 8.81
N LEU A 330 24.48 -0.66 8.87
CA LEU A 330 23.81 0.40 9.62
C LEU A 330 24.07 0.28 11.13
N ILE A 331 23.97 -0.94 11.67
CA ILE A 331 24.20 -1.19 13.10
C ILE A 331 25.67 -0.94 13.48
N GLU A 332 26.62 -1.42 12.67
CA GLU A 332 28.05 -1.22 12.88
C GLU A 332 28.46 0.27 12.88
N ARG A 333 27.75 1.09 12.14
CA ARG A 333 27.97 2.56 12.09
C ARG A 333 27.16 3.34 13.12
N GLY A 334 26.35 2.68 13.94
CA GLY A 334 25.46 3.32 14.90
C GLY A 334 24.24 4.01 14.27
N ASN A 335 23.95 3.75 12.99
CA ASN A 335 22.84 4.34 12.23
C ASN A 335 21.60 3.44 12.19
N GLY A 336 21.62 2.30 12.91
CA GLY A 336 20.52 1.32 13.02
C GLY A 336 20.38 0.83 14.46
N LEU A 337 19.17 0.37 14.81
CA LEU A 337 18.83 -0.15 16.13
C LEU A 337 18.60 -1.66 16.08
#